data_0eba5c7fa92a606994030e2552b6e94d
#
_entry.id   0eba5c7fa92a606994030e2552b6e94d
#
_cell.length_a   1.000
_cell.length_b   1.000
_cell.length_c   1.000
_cell.angle_alpha   90.00
_cell.angle_beta   90.00
_cell.angle_gamma   90.00
#
_symmetry.space_group_name_H-M   'P 1'
#
loop_
_entity.id
_entity.type
_entity.pdbx_description
1 polymer ?
#
loop_
_entity_poly.entity_id
_entity_poly.type
_entity_poly.pdbx_seq_one_letter_code
_entity_poly.pdbx_strand_id
1 'polypeptide(L)'
;MKKVIYKAFIITLLGLTVSVPEVKANDVYVPFGEKKFTEIENSQKIDFDDLNLKEALIEYYKFHINKDFKGEEITVGMMEQFTSLSLPWKNIFSLKGLEYAVNLKNLNLSNNFIEDITPLEKLVELEDLNLTNNKIKDPKSLAKLTKLRQLVLRKNLMNNLDFLNDLKVESLDISMNSVLKDYIPNNLKLENLRSLNISGIGLDNISFLKNAVKLESLVAEENAIKDLTPLAELKSLRTLYLDRNNISDITALKDLASLEELLLYKNNIENVDALKDKKYLYRLMLNDNLGLKNIDALKDVPNISSIDISNTSVTDITALKDAKYLYYIALKDTKISDDDITAFEKSNLEVKKSNNIDKKIEIVKTEAAKYFSIKNYIFMVLILILTVSGIRSYWKKK
;
A
#
# COMPACT_ATOMS: atom_id res chain seq x y z
N MET A 1 1.59 -39.17 12.86
CA MET A 1 0.56 -38.12 12.96
C MET A 1 0.98 -37.09 14.03
N LYS A 2 1.65 -36.03 13.63
CA LYS A 2 1.94 -34.90 14.53
C LYS A 2 1.06 -33.71 14.07
N LYS A 3 0.07 -33.37 14.89
CA LYS A 3 -0.76 -32.17 14.70
C LYS A 3 0.11 -30.94 14.90
N VAL A 4 0.31 -30.17 13.84
CA VAL A 4 0.87 -28.81 13.94
C VAL A 4 -0.32 -27.88 14.21
N ILE A 5 -0.43 -27.43 15.46
CA ILE A 5 -1.43 -26.45 15.86
C ILE A 5 -0.82 -25.07 15.64
N TYR A 6 -1.26 -24.34 14.61
CA TYR A 6 -0.99 -22.91 14.51
C TYR A 6 -1.94 -22.15 15.44
N LYS A 7 -1.39 -21.56 16.48
CA LYS A 7 -2.13 -20.62 17.35
C LYS A 7 -2.43 -19.36 16.56
N ALA A 8 -3.71 -19.09 16.40
CA ALA A 8 -4.19 -17.81 15.87
C ALA A 8 -3.82 -16.68 16.84
N PHE A 9 -3.16 -15.63 16.35
CA PHE A 9 -3.00 -14.38 17.09
C PHE A 9 -4.30 -13.58 16.99
N ILE A 10 -4.97 -13.39 18.11
CA ILE A 10 -6.12 -12.49 18.24
C ILE A 10 -5.57 -11.08 18.38
N ILE A 11 -5.78 -10.24 17.38
CA ILE A 11 -5.53 -8.80 17.46
C ILE A 11 -6.86 -8.13 17.76
N THR A 12 -7.01 -7.69 19.00
CA THR A 12 -8.16 -6.87 19.40
C THR A 12 -7.80 -5.41 19.16
N LEU A 13 -8.30 -4.85 18.07
CA LEU A 13 -8.33 -3.40 17.86
C LEU A 13 -9.79 -3.00 17.60
N LEU A 14 -10.32 -2.08 18.43
CA LEU A 14 -11.62 -1.43 18.27
C LEU A 14 -12.86 -2.35 18.36
N GLY A 15 -12.92 -3.26 19.35
CA GLY A 15 -14.20 -3.89 19.71
C GLY A 15 -14.83 -4.83 18.68
N LEU A 16 -14.11 -5.21 17.61
CA LEU A 16 -14.55 -6.20 16.64
C LEU A 16 -13.76 -7.49 16.82
N THR A 17 -14.40 -8.51 17.35
CA THR A 17 -13.87 -9.87 17.38
C THR A 17 -14.03 -10.48 16.00
N VAL A 18 -12.92 -10.61 15.27
CA VAL A 18 -12.89 -11.37 14.02
C VAL A 18 -12.43 -12.79 14.35
N SER A 19 -13.34 -13.74 14.31
CA SER A 19 -13.00 -15.17 14.39
C SER A 19 -12.43 -15.62 13.03
N VAL A 20 -11.18 -16.10 13.03
CA VAL A 20 -10.55 -16.72 11.86
C VAL A 20 -11.05 -18.16 11.79
N PRO A 21 -11.74 -18.60 10.72
CA PRO A 21 -12.14 -19.99 10.58
C PRO A 21 -10.94 -20.89 10.30
N GLU A 22 -10.96 -22.07 10.91
CA GLU A 22 -9.96 -23.11 10.72
C GLU A 22 -10.00 -23.63 9.27
N VAL A 23 -8.93 -23.39 8.51
CA VAL A 23 -8.82 -23.89 7.12
C VAL A 23 -8.42 -25.37 7.17
N LYS A 24 -9.32 -26.24 6.75
CA LYS A 24 -8.99 -27.66 6.53
C LYS A 24 -8.17 -27.77 5.26
N ALA A 25 -7.07 -28.51 5.33
CA ALA A 25 -6.08 -28.70 4.25
C ALA A 25 -6.64 -29.36 2.95
N ASN A 26 -7.94 -29.58 2.86
CA ASN A 26 -8.58 -30.28 1.74
C ASN A 26 -9.39 -29.35 0.80
N ASP A 27 -9.41 -28.02 0.99
CA ASP A 27 -10.29 -27.13 0.23
C ASP A 27 -9.62 -26.41 -0.95
N VAL A 28 -8.46 -26.88 -1.39
CA VAL A 28 -7.80 -26.42 -2.64
C VAL A 28 -7.88 -27.54 -3.69
N TYR A 29 -9.10 -27.94 -4.05
CA TYR A 29 -9.33 -28.78 -5.20
C TYR A 29 -10.01 -27.97 -6.31
N VAL A 30 -9.25 -27.58 -7.33
CA VAL A 30 -9.79 -27.11 -8.61
C VAL A 30 -9.87 -28.32 -9.52
N PRO A 31 -11.06 -28.72 -10.01
CA PRO A 31 -11.16 -29.80 -10.93
C PRO A 31 -10.65 -29.38 -12.31
N PHE A 32 -9.38 -29.54 -12.56
CA PHE A 32 -8.89 -29.74 -13.92
C PHE A 32 -9.31 -31.15 -14.34
N GLY A 33 -9.88 -31.27 -15.52
CA GLY A 33 -10.34 -32.53 -16.07
C GLY A 33 -9.28 -33.65 -15.92
N GLU A 34 -9.72 -34.86 -15.66
CA GLU A 34 -9.04 -36.05 -15.19
C GLU A 34 -7.77 -36.49 -15.95
N LYS A 35 -6.77 -35.60 -16.10
CA LYS A 35 -5.43 -35.99 -16.51
C LYS A 35 -4.70 -36.58 -15.29
N LYS A 36 -4.26 -37.84 -15.38
CA LYS A 36 -3.45 -38.45 -14.35
C LYS A 36 -2.10 -37.72 -14.21
N PHE A 37 -1.60 -37.53 -13.00
CA PHE A 37 -0.29 -36.88 -12.76
C PHE A 37 0.83 -37.43 -13.66
N THR A 38 0.84 -38.72 -13.96
CA THR A 38 1.80 -39.34 -14.87
C THR A 38 1.77 -38.78 -16.30
N GLU A 39 0.60 -38.38 -16.85
CA GLU A 39 0.50 -37.79 -18.18
C GLU A 39 1.00 -36.34 -18.18
N ILE A 40 0.75 -35.61 -17.08
CA ILE A 40 1.18 -34.24 -16.89
C ILE A 40 2.70 -34.17 -16.76
N GLU A 41 3.29 -35.05 -15.95
CA GLU A 41 4.72 -35.05 -15.70
C GLU A 41 5.53 -35.58 -16.90
N ASN A 42 4.93 -36.39 -17.78
CA ASN A 42 5.54 -36.87 -19.00
C ASN A 42 5.28 -36.01 -20.24
N SER A 43 4.68 -34.83 -20.08
CA SER A 43 4.52 -33.87 -21.17
C SER A 43 5.88 -33.27 -21.59
N GLN A 44 5.84 -32.37 -22.60
CA GLN A 44 7.07 -31.75 -23.11
C GLN A 44 7.88 -31.08 -22.00
N LYS A 45 9.18 -31.42 -21.91
CA LYS A 45 10.15 -30.75 -21.02
C LYS A 45 10.42 -29.32 -21.46
N ILE A 46 10.66 -28.46 -20.50
CA ILE A 46 10.97 -27.06 -20.75
C ILE A 46 12.47 -26.84 -20.58
N ASP A 47 13.05 -26.10 -21.52
CA ASP A 47 14.43 -25.64 -21.44
C ASP A 47 14.49 -24.27 -20.75
N PHE A 48 15.20 -24.20 -19.62
CA PHE A 48 15.38 -23.00 -18.82
C PHE A 48 16.78 -22.44 -18.98
N ASP A 49 16.90 -21.12 -19.17
CA ASP A 49 18.20 -20.43 -19.13
C ASP A 49 18.65 -20.13 -17.69
N ASP A 50 17.72 -20.19 -16.73
CA ASP A 50 17.95 -19.89 -15.31
C ASP A 50 17.67 -21.11 -14.44
N LEU A 51 18.74 -21.68 -13.89
CA LEU A 51 18.62 -22.85 -13.01
C LEU A 51 17.93 -22.50 -11.69
N ASN A 52 18.06 -21.28 -11.18
CA ASN A 52 17.35 -20.86 -9.97
C ASN A 52 15.84 -20.83 -10.18
N LEU A 53 15.38 -20.37 -11.36
CA LEU A 53 13.96 -20.46 -11.72
C LEU A 53 13.50 -21.91 -11.81
N LYS A 54 14.24 -22.76 -12.53
CA LYS A 54 13.92 -24.19 -12.67
C LYS A 54 13.79 -24.89 -11.32
N GLU A 55 14.78 -24.74 -10.45
CA GLU A 55 14.80 -25.35 -9.13
C GLU A 55 13.65 -24.84 -8.24
N ALA A 56 13.39 -23.53 -8.26
CA ALA A 56 12.30 -22.93 -7.51
C ALA A 56 10.92 -23.44 -7.97
N LEU A 57 10.73 -23.64 -9.28
CA LEU A 57 9.50 -24.21 -9.83
C LEU A 57 9.32 -25.67 -9.42
N ILE A 58 10.39 -26.48 -9.47
CA ILE A 58 10.38 -27.89 -9.01
C ILE A 58 10.02 -27.94 -7.52
N GLU A 59 10.67 -27.10 -6.69
CA GLU A 59 10.40 -27.03 -5.26
C GLU A 59 8.94 -26.65 -5.00
N TYR A 60 8.43 -25.63 -5.71
CA TYR A 60 7.06 -25.18 -5.57
C TYR A 60 6.06 -26.25 -5.98
N TYR A 61 6.31 -26.96 -7.10
CA TYR A 61 5.47 -28.06 -7.56
C TYR A 61 5.42 -29.20 -6.52
N LYS A 62 6.58 -29.64 -6.01
CA LYS A 62 6.69 -30.66 -4.97
C LYS A 62 5.94 -30.28 -3.69
N PHE A 63 6.01 -29.01 -3.30
CA PHE A 63 5.42 -28.58 -2.04
C PHE A 63 3.92 -28.35 -2.11
N HIS A 64 3.44 -27.75 -3.22
CA HIS A 64 2.07 -27.26 -3.32
C HIS A 64 1.13 -28.13 -4.17
N ILE A 65 1.67 -28.90 -5.13
CA ILE A 65 0.84 -29.63 -6.12
C ILE A 65 1.00 -31.13 -5.95
N ASN A 66 2.21 -31.67 -6.10
CA ASN A 66 2.47 -33.13 -5.97
C ASN A 66 3.62 -33.39 -5.03
N LYS A 67 3.34 -33.75 -3.78
CA LYS A 67 4.32 -34.04 -2.73
C LYS A 67 5.16 -35.30 -3.01
N ASP A 68 4.66 -36.21 -3.84
CA ASP A 68 5.32 -37.45 -4.19
C ASP A 68 6.19 -37.33 -5.45
N PHE A 69 6.18 -36.15 -6.12
CA PHE A 69 7.02 -35.87 -7.26
C PHE A 69 8.52 -35.96 -6.89
N LYS A 70 9.26 -36.77 -7.58
CA LYS A 70 10.71 -37.00 -7.35
C LYS A 70 11.57 -36.66 -8.56
N GLY A 71 10.94 -36.14 -9.63
CA GLY A 71 11.65 -35.72 -10.83
C GLY A 71 12.49 -34.46 -10.63
N GLU A 72 13.36 -34.19 -11.59
CA GLU A 72 14.26 -33.04 -11.64
C GLU A 72 13.96 -32.12 -12.85
N GLU A 73 12.90 -32.46 -13.58
CA GLU A 73 12.48 -31.71 -14.76
C GLU A 73 11.08 -31.13 -14.58
N ILE A 74 10.88 -29.91 -15.10
CA ILE A 74 9.57 -29.28 -15.22
C ILE A 74 9.07 -29.46 -16.64
N THR A 75 7.80 -29.78 -16.78
CA THR A 75 7.13 -29.99 -18.08
C THR A 75 6.03 -28.93 -18.29
N VAL A 76 5.60 -28.78 -19.55
CA VAL A 76 4.52 -27.87 -19.93
C VAL A 76 3.24 -28.19 -19.13
N GLY A 77 2.87 -29.49 -19.05
CA GLY A 77 1.68 -29.90 -18.29
C GLY A 77 1.75 -29.59 -16.80
N MET A 78 2.96 -29.60 -16.19
CA MET A 78 3.15 -29.18 -14.81
C MET A 78 2.96 -27.67 -14.66
N MET A 79 3.48 -26.87 -15.59
CA MET A 79 3.33 -25.41 -15.57
C MET A 79 1.87 -24.96 -15.72
N GLU A 80 1.08 -25.67 -16.50
CA GLU A 80 -0.35 -25.40 -16.69
C GLU A 80 -1.17 -25.57 -15.39
N GLN A 81 -0.63 -26.25 -14.38
CA GLN A 81 -1.32 -26.41 -13.09
C GLN A 81 -1.10 -25.27 -12.12
N PHE A 82 -0.12 -24.39 -12.39
CA PHE A 82 0.09 -23.23 -11.53
C PHE A 82 -1.01 -22.20 -11.73
N THR A 83 -1.77 -21.92 -10.68
CA THR A 83 -2.74 -20.80 -10.62
C THR A 83 -2.23 -19.66 -9.75
N SER A 84 -1.32 -19.93 -8.83
CA SER A 84 -0.61 -18.98 -8.01
C SER A 84 0.83 -19.43 -7.85
N LEU A 85 1.79 -18.49 -7.91
CA LEU A 85 3.22 -18.79 -7.77
C LEU A 85 3.91 -17.65 -7.02
N SER A 86 4.67 -18.00 -5.98
CA SER A 86 5.43 -17.04 -5.20
C SER A 86 6.88 -17.49 -5.05
N LEU A 87 7.79 -16.78 -5.71
CA LEU A 87 9.23 -17.06 -5.78
C LEU A 87 10.07 -15.82 -5.40
N PRO A 88 9.85 -15.19 -4.23
CA PRO A 88 10.68 -14.08 -3.81
C PRO A 88 12.06 -14.56 -3.37
N TRP A 89 13.11 -13.72 -3.58
CA TRP A 89 14.48 -13.97 -3.11
C TRP A 89 15.11 -15.27 -3.65
N LYS A 90 14.78 -15.65 -4.88
CA LYS A 90 15.31 -16.87 -5.52
C LYS A 90 16.51 -16.60 -6.44
N ASN A 91 17.03 -15.38 -6.47
CA ASN A 91 18.14 -14.95 -7.35
C ASN A 91 17.87 -15.18 -8.84
N ILE A 92 16.62 -15.09 -9.27
CA ILE A 92 16.20 -15.30 -10.66
C ILE A 92 16.61 -14.09 -11.51
N PHE A 93 17.18 -14.35 -12.69
CA PHE A 93 17.57 -13.33 -13.66
C PHE A 93 16.91 -13.51 -15.04
N SER A 94 16.42 -14.70 -15.39
CA SER A 94 15.67 -14.98 -16.63
C SER A 94 14.34 -15.66 -16.32
N LEU A 95 13.30 -15.24 -17.04
CA LEU A 95 11.96 -15.82 -16.95
C LEU A 95 11.64 -16.81 -18.08
N LYS A 96 12.61 -17.14 -18.95
CA LYS A 96 12.41 -18.12 -20.01
C LYS A 96 11.92 -19.45 -19.43
N GLY A 97 10.83 -19.97 -19.96
CA GLY A 97 10.15 -21.17 -19.46
C GLY A 97 8.92 -20.85 -18.59
N LEU A 98 8.83 -19.64 -18.00
CA LEU A 98 7.66 -19.26 -17.21
C LEU A 98 6.42 -19.00 -18.09
N GLU A 99 6.61 -18.68 -19.36
CA GLU A 99 5.54 -18.44 -20.33
C GLU A 99 4.58 -19.62 -20.55
N TYR A 100 4.93 -20.80 -20.07
CA TYR A 100 4.07 -21.99 -20.11
C TYR A 100 3.09 -22.07 -18.93
N ALA A 101 3.22 -21.21 -17.92
CA ALA A 101 2.32 -21.16 -16.76
C ALA A 101 1.07 -20.32 -17.06
N VAL A 102 0.40 -20.63 -18.18
CA VAL A 102 -0.66 -19.79 -18.78
C VAL A 102 -1.92 -19.61 -17.90
N ASN A 103 -2.10 -20.45 -16.89
CA ASN A 103 -3.24 -20.38 -15.97
C ASN A 103 -2.94 -19.56 -14.68
N LEU A 104 -1.75 -18.94 -14.59
CA LEU A 104 -1.40 -18.12 -13.44
C LEU A 104 -2.31 -16.89 -13.34
N LYS A 105 -2.87 -16.71 -12.14
CA LYS A 105 -3.62 -15.52 -11.72
C LYS A 105 -2.83 -14.62 -10.78
N ASN A 106 -2.02 -15.24 -9.92
CA ASN A 106 -1.22 -14.51 -8.93
C ASN A 106 0.24 -14.90 -9.08
N LEU A 107 1.11 -13.90 -9.29
CA LEU A 107 2.54 -14.11 -9.47
C LEU A 107 3.34 -13.12 -8.62
N ASN A 108 4.19 -13.66 -7.73
CA ASN A 108 5.14 -12.88 -6.96
C ASN A 108 6.57 -13.31 -7.30
N LEU A 109 7.31 -12.40 -7.93
CA LEU A 109 8.72 -12.53 -8.29
C LEU A 109 9.59 -11.44 -7.62
N SER A 110 9.14 -10.91 -6.49
CA SER A 110 9.84 -9.81 -5.81
C SER A 110 11.24 -10.21 -5.34
N ASN A 111 12.14 -9.20 -5.30
CA ASN A 111 13.50 -9.36 -4.81
C ASN A 111 14.33 -10.40 -5.60
N ASN A 112 14.32 -10.27 -6.91
CA ASN A 112 15.14 -11.02 -7.84
C ASN A 112 16.03 -10.08 -8.68
N PHE A 113 16.59 -10.54 -9.78
CA PHE A 113 17.47 -9.76 -10.67
C PHE A 113 16.93 -9.67 -12.09
N ILE A 114 15.60 -9.74 -12.25
CA ILE A 114 14.89 -9.82 -13.54
C ILE A 114 14.99 -8.48 -14.26
N GLU A 115 15.46 -8.51 -15.52
CA GLU A 115 15.48 -7.36 -16.42
C GLU A 115 14.44 -7.51 -17.54
N ASP A 116 14.37 -8.68 -18.18
CA ASP A 116 13.44 -8.99 -19.27
C ASP A 116 12.20 -9.72 -18.74
N ILE A 117 11.04 -9.12 -18.99
CA ILE A 117 9.73 -9.64 -18.60
C ILE A 117 8.88 -10.07 -19.81
N THR A 118 9.50 -10.18 -21.00
CA THR A 118 8.81 -10.62 -22.22
C THR A 118 8.09 -11.98 -22.05
N PRO A 119 8.63 -12.98 -21.33
CA PRO A 119 7.92 -14.23 -21.09
C PRO A 119 6.55 -14.07 -20.41
N LEU A 120 6.33 -12.97 -19.66
CA LEU A 120 5.04 -12.72 -19.01
C LEU A 120 3.91 -12.37 -19.99
N GLU A 121 4.20 -11.96 -21.23
CA GLU A 121 3.18 -11.59 -22.22
C GLU A 121 2.13 -12.67 -22.47
N LYS A 122 2.48 -13.94 -22.26
CA LYS A 122 1.58 -15.09 -22.46
C LYS A 122 0.69 -15.36 -21.25
N LEU A 123 0.97 -14.76 -20.11
CA LEU A 123 0.25 -15.02 -18.86
C LEU A 123 -0.97 -14.11 -18.72
N VAL A 124 -1.85 -14.16 -19.72
CA VAL A 124 -3.00 -13.23 -19.86
C VAL A 124 -4.09 -13.40 -18.79
N GLU A 125 -4.02 -14.46 -18.00
CA GLU A 125 -4.92 -14.70 -16.87
C GLU A 125 -4.48 -14.00 -15.58
N LEU A 126 -3.29 -13.34 -15.57
CA LEU A 126 -2.79 -12.65 -14.38
C LEU A 126 -3.71 -11.53 -13.94
N GLU A 127 -4.10 -11.60 -12.66
CA GLU A 127 -4.89 -10.62 -11.93
C GLU A 127 -4.01 -9.81 -10.96
N ASP A 128 -3.03 -10.48 -10.30
CA ASP A 128 -2.11 -9.88 -9.33
C ASP A 128 -0.66 -10.19 -9.71
N LEU A 129 0.16 -9.15 -9.85
CA LEU A 129 1.57 -9.26 -10.22
C LEU A 129 2.46 -8.40 -9.30
N ASN A 130 3.44 -9.04 -8.65
CA ASN A 130 4.44 -8.36 -7.85
C ASN A 130 5.85 -8.61 -8.40
N LEU A 131 6.46 -7.53 -8.91
CA LEU A 131 7.82 -7.48 -9.45
C LEU A 131 8.74 -6.53 -8.65
N THR A 132 8.41 -6.28 -7.37
CA THR A 132 9.19 -5.40 -6.48
C THR A 132 10.67 -5.76 -6.47
N ASN A 133 11.53 -4.72 -6.50
CA ASN A 133 12.97 -4.86 -6.34
C ASN A 133 13.58 -5.86 -7.35
N ASN A 134 13.47 -5.50 -8.62
CA ASN A 134 14.08 -6.13 -9.76
C ASN A 134 14.88 -5.08 -10.57
N LYS A 135 15.26 -5.39 -11.81
CA LYS A 135 16.05 -4.49 -12.67
C LYS A 135 15.30 -4.12 -13.97
N ILE A 136 13.96 -4.13 -13.92
CA ILE A 136 13.11 -3.90 -15.10
C ILE A 136 13.26 -2.45 -15.56
N LYS A 137 13.59 -2.28 -16.84
CA LYS A 137 13.69 -0.97 -17.50
C LYS A 137 12.49 -0.70 -18.41
N ASP A 138 12.13 -1.67 -19.24
CA ASP A 138 11.03 -1.58 -20.20
C ASP A 138 9.86 -2.49 -19.80
N PRO A 139 8.78 -1.95 -19.24
CA PRO A 139 7.63 -2.73 -18.79
C PRO A 139 6.57 -2.97 -19.88
N LYS A 140 6.84 -2.67 -21.18
CA LYS A 140 5.86 -2.72 -22.26
C LYS A 140 5.14 -4.07 -22.41
N SER A 141 5.80 -5.18 -22.09
CA SER A 141 5.22 -6.53 -22.13
C SER A 141 3.97 -6.66 -21.25
N LEU A 142 3.85 -5.84 -20.20
CA LEU A 142 2.69 -5.85 -19.31
C LEU A 142 1.41 -5.37 -19.99
N ALA A 143 1.48 -4.62 -21.11
CA ALA A 143 0.30 -4.16 -21.87
C ALA A 143 -0.62 -5.30 -22.33
N LYS A 144 -0.09 -6.53 -22.46
CA LYS A 144 -0.87 -7.73 -22.82
C LYS A 144 -1.74 -8.27 -21.69
N LEU A 145 -1.42 -7.92 -20.43
CA LEU A 145 -2.02 -8.50 -19.23
C LEU A 145 -3.28 -7.73 -18.81
N THR A 146 -4.29 -7.71 -19.69
CA THR A 146 -5.48 -6.85 -19.56
C THR A 146 -6.41 -7.23 -18.39
N LYS A 147 -6.17 -8.39 -17.73
CA LYS A 147 -6.88 -8.81 -16.52
C LYS A 147 -6.24 -8.31 -15.23
N LEU A 148 -5.05 -7.68 -15.31
CA LEU A 148 -4.36 -7.16 -14.13
C LEU A 148 -5.23 -6.13 -13.39
N ARG A 149 -5.35 -6.36 -12.08
CA ARG A 149 -6.04 -5.50 -11.12
C ARG A 149 -5.06 -4.91 -10.11
N GLN A 150 -4.06 -5.70 -9.70
CA GLN A 150 -3.02 -5.26 -8.78
C GLN A 150 -1.65 -5.43 -9.42
N LEU A 151 -0.89 -4.34 -9.47
CA LEU A 151 0.44 -4.32 -10.08
C LEU A 151 1.43 -3.60 -9.17
N VAL A 152 2.48 -4.33 -8.76
CA VAL A 152 3.55 -3.79 -7.93
C VAL A 152 4.87 -3.86 -8.68
N LEU A 153 5.39 -2.69 -9.03
CA LEU A 153 6.65 -2.49 -9.75
C LEU A 153 7.66 -1.66 -8.93
N ARG A 154 7.44 -1.56 -7.63
CA ARG A 154 8.29 -0.81 -6.71
C ARG A 154 9.76 -1.16 -6.87
N LYS A 155 10.64 -0.14 -6.82
CA LYS A 155 12.10 -0.29 -6.83
C LYS A 155 12.60 -1.09 -8.03
N ASN A 156 12.35 -0.56 -9.22
CA ASN A 156 12.85 -0.99 -10.50
C ASN A 156 13.59 0.19 -11.20
N LEU A 157 13.87 0.07 -12.46
CA LEU A 157 14.62 1.05 -13.26
C LEU A 157 13.79 1.58 -14.44
N MET A 158 12.46 1.58 -14.31
CA MET A 158 11.53 1.88 -15.39
C MET A 158 11.73 3.30 -15.95
N ASN A 159 11.57 3.41 -17.25
CA ASN A 159 11.62 4.67 -17.98
C ASN A 159 10.37 4.94 -18.84
N ASN A 160 9.30 4.19 -18.64
CA ASN A 160 8.07 4.26 -19.42
C ASN A 160 6.86 3.79 -18.60
N LEU A 161 5.70 4.41 -18.79
CA LEU A 161 4.41 4.03 -18.21
C LEU A 161 3.29 3.91 -19.24
N ASP A 162 3.58 4.00 -20.56
CA ASP A 162 2.56 3.99 -21.62
C ASP A 162 1.72 2.70 -21.62
N PHE A 163 2.30 1.59 -21.17
CA PHE A 163 1.62 0.30 -21.03
C PHE A 163 0.38 0.36 -20.12
N LEU A 164 0.33 1.33 -19.19
CA LEU A 164 -0.83 1.51 -18.31
C LEU A 164 -2.09 1.93 -19.09
N ASN A 165 -1.94 2.54 -20.27
CA ASN A 165 -3.07 2.96 -21.09
C ASN A 165 -3.89 1.79 -21.67
N ASP A 166 -3.33 0.58 -21.65
CA ASP A 166 -3.96 -0.65 -22.12
C ASP A 166 -4.55 -1.48 -20.95
N LEU A 167 -4.28 -1.07 -19.72
CA LEU A 167 -4.66 -1.79 -18.50
C LEU A 167 -5.82 -1.13 -17.75
N LYS A 168 -6.48 -1.92 -16.91
CA LYS A 168 -7.55 -1.44 -16.01
C LYS A 168 -7.19 -1.72 -14.55
N VAL A 169 -5.94 -1.43 -14.17
CA VAL A 169 -5.46 -1.67 -12.81
C VAL A 169 -6.25 -0.83 -11.80
N GLU A 170 -6.56 -1.45 -10.68
CA GLU A 170 -7.22 -0.82 -9.53
C GLU A 170 -6.21 -0.38 -8.47
N SER A 171 -5.11 -1.11 -8.34
CA SER A 171 -4.01 -0.81 -7.42
C SER A 171 -2.66 -0.86 -8.12
N LEU A 172 -1.88 0.22 -7.98
CA LEU A 172 -0.58 0.39 -8.61
C LEU A 172 0.46 0.89 -7.61
N ASP A 173 1.59 0.20 -7.51
CA ASP A 173 2.78 0.71 -6.80
C ASP A 173 3.96 0.80 -7.78
N ILE A 174 4.37 2.02 -8.10
CA ILE A 174 5.55 2.34 -8.92
C ILE A 174 6.59 3.13 -8.12
N SER A 175 6.50 3.10 -6.80
CA SER A 175 7.39 3.82 -5.90
C SER A 175 8.86 3.42 -6.06
N MET A 176 9.78 4.31 -5.68
CA MET A 176 11.23 4.08 -5.72
C MET A 176 11.78 3.76 -7.12
N ASN A 177 11.13 4.25 -8.17
CA ASN A 177 11.61 4.19 -9.56
C ASN A 177 12.13 5.60 -9.97
N SER A 178 13.29 5.99 -9.48
CA SER A 178 13.81 7.36 -9.63
C SER A 178 14.02 7.81 -11.08
N VAL A 179 14.18 6.87 -12.00
CA VAL A 179 14.30 7.17 -13.44
C VAL A 179 12.97 7.69 -14.01
N LEU A 180 11.82 7.28 -13.46
CA LEU A 180 10.50 7.71 -13.94
C LEU A 180 10.23 9.21 -13.81
N LYS A 181 10.98 9.93 -12.98
CA LYS A 181 10.77 11.37 -12.77
C LYS A 181 10.55 12.15 -14.07
N ASP A 182 11.34 11.83 -15.11
CA ASP A 182 11.36 12.56 -16.36
C ASP A 182 10.49 11.91 -17.46
N TYR A 183 9.80 10.80 -17.15
CA TYR A 183 9.12 9.96 -18.15
C TYR A 183 7.63 9.68 -17.83
N ILE A 184 7.00 10.43 -16.93
CA ILE A 184 5.57 10.27 -16.65
C ILE A 184 4.76 11.14 -17.61
N PRO A 185 4.00 10.57 -18.55
CA PRO A 185 3.18 11.33 -19.48
C PRO A 185 1.92 11.87 -18.78
N ASN A 186 1.48 13.08 -19.18
CA ASN A 186 0.30 13.73 -18.59
C ASN A 186 -1.05 13.12 -19.03
N ASN A 187 -1.03 12.18 -19.97
CA ASN A 187 -2.23 11.60 -20.59
C ASN A 187 -2.48 10.13 -20.21
N LEU A 188 -1.96 9.70 -19.05
CA LEU A 188 -2.22 8.36 -18.54
C LEU A 188 -3.71 8.14 -18.25
N LYS A 189 -4.22 6.97 -18.63
CA LYS A 189 -5.59 6.53 -18.37
C LYS A 189 -5.67 5.89 -16.98
N LEU A 190 -5.98 6.68 -15.96
CA LEU A 190 -5.99 6.24 -14.56
C LEU A 190 -7.41 6.17 -13.96
N GLU A 191 -8.47 6.19 -14.79
CA GLU A 191 -9.87 6.31 -14.35
C GLU A 191 -10.35 5.11 -13.51
N ASN A 192 -9.64 3.97 -13.57
CA ASN A 192 -9.98 2.78 -12.78
C ASN A 192 -9.19 2.68 -11.47
N LEU A 193 -8.16 3.51 -11.32
CA LEU A 193 -7.26 3.42 -10.19
C LEU A 193 -7.94 3.85 -8.88
N ARG A 194 -7.83 3.02 -7.85
CA ARG A 194 -8.30 3.27 -6.48
C ARG A 194 -7.16 3.49 -5.51
N SER A 195 -6.03 2.84 -5.73
CA SER A 195 -4.85 2.96 -4.88
C SER A 195 -3.60 3.18 -5.73
N LEU A 196 -2.83 4.21 -5.38
CA LEU A 196 -1.58 4.56 -6.07
C LEU A 196 -0.48 4.87 -5.06
N ASN A 197 0.69 4.24 -5.26
CA ASN A 197 1.92 4.61 -4.58
C ASN A 197 2.97 5.08 -5.58
N ILE A 198 3.38 6.35 -5.44
CA ILE A 198 4.40 7.04 -6.24
C ILE A 198 5.52 7.62 -5.36
N SER A 199 5.71 7.07 -4.17
CA SER A 199 6.72 7.59 -3.22
C SER A 199 8.15 7.42 -3.74
N GLY A 200 9.01 8.38 -3.44
CA GLY A 200 10.45 8.29 -3.69
C GLY A 200 10.83 8.23 -5.18
N ILE A 201 10.01 8.79 -6.07
CA ILE A 201 10.34 8.93 -7.50
C ILE A 201 11.10 10.24 -7.75
N GLY A 202 10.90 11.25 -6.89
CA GLY A 202 11.49 12.59 -7.06
C GLY A 202 10.59 13.54 -7.84
N LEU A 203 9.29 13.30 -7.91
CA LEU A 203 8.30 14.08 -8.67
C LEU A 203 8.11 15.47 -8.08
N ASP A 204 8.09 16.49 -8.93
CA ASP A 204 7.66 17.85 -8.59
C ASP A 204 6.29 18.20 -9.18
N ASN A 205 5.80 17.40 -10.13
CA ASN A 205 4.53 17.57 -10.83
C ASN A 205 3.71 16.28 -10.79
N ILE A 206 2.43 16.41 -10.42
CA ILE A 206 1.45 15.31 -10.34
C ILE A 206 0.21 15.58 -11.22
N SER A 207 0.33 16.41 -12.27
CA SER A 207 -0.78 16.78 -13.16
C SER A 207 -1.41 15.58 -13.89
N PHE A 208 -0.66 14.49 -14.07
CA PHE A 208 -1.16 13.25 -14.64
C PHE A 208 -2.25 12.58 -13.80
N LEU A 209 -2.42 12.97 -12.52
CA LEU A 209 -3.43 12.42 -11.62
C LEU A 209 -4.83 13.01 -11.82
N LYS A 210 -4.98 14.14 -12.51
CA LYS A 210 -6.25 14.90 -12.60
C LYS A 210 -7.47 14.06 -13.03
N ASN A 211 -7.25 12.97 -13.78
CA ASN A 211 -8.31 12.08 -14.27
C ASN A 211 -8.51 10.83 -13.39
N ALA A 212 -7.74 10.66 -12.32
CA ALA A 212 -7.85 9.51 -11.43
C ALA A 212 -9.01 9.64 -10.44
N VAL A 213 -10.23 9.93 -10.93
CA VAL A 213 -11.40 10.35 -10.13
C VAL A 213 -11.92 9.29 -9.15
N LYS A 214 -11.55 8.02 -9.34
CA LYS A 214 -11.89 6.93 -8.42
C LYS A 214 -10.82 6.69 -7.35
N LEU A 215 -9.75 7.50 -7.32
CA LEU A 215 -8.66 7.31 -6.40
C LEU A 215 -9.12 7.53 -4.95
N GLU A 216 -8.95 6.49 -4.14
CA GLU A 216 -9.30 6.45 -2.72
C GLU A 216 -8.07 6.61 -1.82
N SER A 217 -6.91 6.11 -2.29
CA SER A 217 -5.64 6.16 -1.56
C SER A 217 -4.51 6.63 -2.47
N LEU A 218 -3.83 7.69 -2.05
CA LEU A 218 -2.61 8.19 -2.69
C LEU A 218 -1.47 8.23 -1.66
N VAL A 219 -0.38 7.53 -1.96
CA VAL A 219 0.87 7.59 -1.21
C VAL A 219 1.94 8.21 -2.13
N ALA A 220 2.37 9.43 -1.80
CA ALA A 220 3.29 10.23 -2.62
C ALA A 220 4.38 10.90 -1.76
N GLU A 221 4.84 10.17 -0.76
CA GLU A 221 5.88 10.58 0.16
C GLU A 221 7.24 10.72 -0.54
N GLU A 222 8.17 11.48 0.08
CA GLU A 222 9.56 11.56 -0.39
C GLU A 222 9.69 11.99 -1.87
N ASN A 223 8.95 13.04 -2.24
CA ASN A 223 9.00 13.67 -3.55
C ASN A 223 9.37 15.17 -3.42
N ALA A 224 9.24 15.93 -4.49
CA ALA A 224 9.46 17.39 -4.51
C ALA A 224 8.16 18.18 -4.81
N ILE A 225 6.99 17.58 -4.51
CA ILE A 225 5.66 18.12 -4.85
C ILE A 225 5.43 19.45 -4.12
N LYS A 226 4.92 20.44 -4.86
CA LYS A 226 4.52 21.75 -4.35
C LYS A 226 3.06 22.04 -4.63
N ASP A 227 2.59 21.72 -5.84
CA ASP A 227 1.25 22.02 -6.32
C ASP A 227 0.32 20.82 -6.15
N LEU A 228 -0.75 21.00 -5.37
CA LEU A 228 -1.80 20.01 -5.13
C LEU A 228 -3.06 20.23 -5.96
N THR A 229 -3.11 21.27 -6.84
CA THR A 229 -4.29 21.53 -7.68
C THR A 229 -4.77 20.33 -8.50
N PRO A 230 -3.89 19.41 -8.98
CA PRO A 230 -4.35 18.22 -9.67
C PRO A 230 -5.20 17.26 -8.82
N LEU A 231 -5.18 17.39 -7.48
CA LEU A 231 -5.96 16.56 -6.57
C LEU A 231 -7.35 17.13 -6.26
N ALA A 232 -7.62 18.41 -6.61
CA ALA A 232 -8.82 19.14 -6.17
C ALA A 232 -10.15 18.44 -6.53
N GLU A 233 -10.19 17.69 -7.65
CA GLU A 233 -11.39 17.00 -8.12
C GLU A 233 -11.42 15.50 -7.72
N LEU A 234 -10.42 15.00 -7.01
CA LEU A 234 -10.37 13.60 -6.59
C LEU A 234 -11.20 13.37 -5.31
N LYS A 235 -12.50 13.60 -5.40
CA LYS A 235 -13.44 13.61 -4.25
C LYS A 235 -13.57 12.28 -3.52
N SER A 236 -13.08 11.18 -4.10
CA SER A 236 -13.06 9.85 -3.50
C SER A 236 -11.89 9.62 -2.54
N LEU A 237 -10.90 10.55 -2.49
CA LEU A 237 -9.71 10.41 -1.64
C LEU A 237 -10.09 10.35 -0.16
N ARG A 238 -9.61 9.28 0.48
CA ARG A 238 -9.74 8.99 1.91
C ARG A 238 -8.39 8.98 2.61
N THR A 239 -7.37 8.39 1.98
CA THR A 239 -6.00 8.31 2.48
C THR A 239 -5.08 9.11 1.59
N LEU A 240 -4.39 10.09 2.18
CA LEU A 240 -3.48 10.98 1.45
C LEU A 240 -2.18 11.16 2.25
N TYR A 241 -1.09 10.51 1.78
CA TYR A 241 0.23 10.59 2.38
C TYR A 241 1.15 11.40 1.47
N LEU A 242 1.53 12.58 1.92
CA LEU A 242 2.30 13.61 1.20
C LEU A 242 3.49 14.10 2.00
N ASP A 243 3.90 13.36 3.00
CA ASP A 243 5.01 13.76 3.84
C ASP A 243 6.34 13.82 3.08
N ARG A 244 7.29 14.62 3.61
CA ARG A 244 8.60 14.84 2.98
C ARG A 244 8.49 15.32 1.53
N ASN A 245 7.73 16.40 1.35
CA ASN A 245 7.58 17.12 0.11
C ASN A 245 7.92 18.62 0.31
N ASN A 246 7.59 19.47 -0.65
CA ASN A 246 7.81 20.92 -0.60
C ASN A 246 6.49 21.71 -0.57
N ILE A 247 5.44 21.13 0.02
CA ILE A 247 4.07 21.70 0.01
C ILE A 247 3.98 22.83 1.02
N SER A 248 3.48 23.99 0.58
CA SER A 248 3.13 25.12 1.45
C SER A 248 1.64 25.43 1.43
N ASP A 249 0.97 25.21 0.30
CA ASP A 249 -0.45 25.46 0.10
C ASP A 249 -1.24 24.16 -0.02
N ILE A 250 -2.24 23.99 0.86
CA ILE A 250 -3.15 22.83 0.87
C ILE A 250 -4.59 23.21 0.48
N THR A 251 -4.81 24.41 -0.08
CA THR A 251 -6.15 24.92 -0.46
C THR A 251 -6.89 23.95 -1.39
N ALA A 252 -6.16 23.25 -2.27
CA ALA A 252 -6.72 22.21 -3.16
C ALA A 252 -7.44 21.08 -2.41
N LEU A 253 -7.11 20.86 -1.13
CA LEU A 253 -7.74 19.82 -0.31
C LEU A 253 -9.09 20.24 0.28
N LYS A 254 -9.48 21.52 0.14
CA LYS A 254 -10.69 22.10 0.78
C LYS A 254 -11.94 21.25 0.54
N ASP A 255 -12.17 20.83 -0.69
CA ASP A 255 -13.41 20.15 -1.09
C ASP A 255 -13.31 18.62 -1.05
N LEU A 256 -12.20 18.05 -0.57
CA LEU A 256 -12.03 16.61 -0.40
C LEU A 256 -12.68 16.17 0.91
N ALA A 257 -14.01 16.08 0.91
CA ALA A 257 -14.80 15.83 2.11
C ALA A 257 -14.66 14.41 2.68
N SER A 258 -14.17 13.45 1.87
CA SER A 258 -14.02 12.04 2.24
C SER A 258 -12.70 11.74 2.98
N LEU A 259 -11.79 12.73 3.16
CA LEU A 259 -10.50 12.50 3.79
C LEU A 259 -10.63 11.94 5.20
N GLU A 260 -9.92 10.86 5.47
CA GLU A 260 -9.86 10.11 6.73
C GLU A 260 -8.47 10.17 7.36
N GLU A 261 -7.43 9.98 6.57
CA GLU A 261 -6.03 10.05 6.99
C GLU A 261 -5.26 11.02 6.10
N LEU A 262 -4.55 11.98 6.73
CA LEU A 262 -3.75 12.98 6.04
C LEU A 262 -2.37 13.10 6.73
N LEU A 263 -1.33 12.73 6.00
CA LEU A 263 0.05 12.85 6.44
C LEU A 263 0.73 13.94 5.61
N LEU A 264 1.20 14.99 6.29
CA LEU A 264 1.83 16.17 5.70
C LEU A 264 3.11 16.56 6.44
N TYR A 265 3.67 15.67 7.26
CA TYR A 265 4.87 16.01 8.03
C TYR A 265 6.08 16.28 7.13
N LYS A 266 7.01 17.11 7.62
CA LYS A 266 8.19 17.56 6.84
C LYS A 266 7.78 18.19 5.50
N ASN A 267 6.99 19.23 5.58
CA ASN A 267 6.61 20.13 4.50
C ASN A 267 6.84 21.59 4.92
N ASN A 268 6.28 22.55 4.20
CA ASN A 268 6.39 23.99 4.45
C ASN A 268 5.02 24.63 4.77
N ILE A 269 4.13 23.87 5.43
CA ILE A 269 2.74 24.30 5.66
C ILE A 269 2.71 25.35 6.76
N GLU A 270 2.03 26.46 6.49
CA GLU A 270 1.82 27.56 7.43
C GLU A 270 0.36 27.70 7.85
N ASN A 271 -0.60 27.17 7.07
CA ASN A 271 -2.02 27.29 7.25
C ASN A 271 -2.76 25.97 7.00
N VAL A 272 -3.76 25.66 7.82
CA VAL A 272 -4.59 24.46 7.73
C VAL A 272 -6.08 24.75 7.54
N ASP A 273 -6.46 25.97 7.10
CA ASP A 273 -7.85 26.38 6.91
C ASP A 273 -8.61 25.47 5.94
N ALA A 274 -7.92 24.90 4.97
CA ALA A 274 -8.51 23.91 4.03
C ALA A 274 -9.01 22.63 4.72
N LEU A 275 -8.63 22.39 5.98
CA LEU A 275 -9.07 21.22 6.75
C LEU A 275 -10.36 21.46 7.54
N LYS A 276 -10.90 22.67 7.51
CA LYS A 276 -12.18 22.98 8.14
C LYS A 276 -13.27 22.03 7.63
N ASP A 277 -14.18 21.60 8.53
CA ASP A 277 -15.33 20.75 8.24
C ASP A 277 -15.01 19.33 7.70
N LYS A 278 -13.78 18.84 7.87
CA LYS A 278 -13.39 17.46 7.48
C LYS A 278 -14.00 16.45 8.45
N LYS A 279 -15.24 16.06 8.20
CA LYS A 279 -16.03 15.19 9.11
C LYS A 279 -15.44 13.80 9.34
N TYR A 280 -14.70 13.26 8.39
CA TYR A 280 -14.15 11.90 8.47
C TYR A 280 -12.69 11.87 8.85
N LEU A 281 -12.00 13.03 8.89
CA LEU A 281 -10.60 13.11 9.22
C LEU A 281 -10.36 12.72 10.68
N TYR A 282 -9.72 11.58 10.89
CA TYR A 282 -9.41 11.07 12.22
C TYR A 282 -7.91 11.03 12.51
N ARG A 283 -7.06 11.04 11.48
CA ARG A 283 -5.60 11.03 11.63
C ARG A 283 -4.95 12.15 10.85
N LEU A 284 -4.16 12.98 11.54
CA LEU A 284 -3.51 14.15 10.95
C LEU A 284 -2.07 14.27 11.47
N MET A 285 -1.07 14.20 10.57
CA MET A 285 0.35 14.37 10.90
C MET A 285 0.87 15.63 10.24
N LEU A 286 1.20 16.65 11.04
CA LEU A 286 1.66 17.97 10.62
C LEU A 286 3.04 18.32 11.18
N ASN A 287 3.68 17.36 11.88
CA ASN A 287 4.97 17.60 12.50
C ASN A 287 6.04 18.04 11.49
N ASP A 288 7.06 18.74 11.98
CA ASP A 288 8.14 19.29 11.14
C ASP A 288 7.66 20.29 10.05
N ASN A 289 6.54 21.00 10.27
CA ASN A 289 6.11 22.16 9.51
C ASN A 289 6.40 23.41 10.34
N LEU A 290 7.63 23.92 10.26
CA LEU A 290 8.14 24.98 11.16
C LEU A 290 7.35 26.28 11.11
N GLY A 291 6.73 26.58 9.96
CA GLY A 291 5.92 27.79 9.72
C GLY A 291 4.51 27.70 10.30
N LEU A 292 4.01 26.52 10.68
CA LEU A 292 2.64 26.34 11.17
C LEU A 292 2.50 26.92 12.58
N LYS A 293 1.64 27.93 12.72
CA LYS A 293 1.42 28.69 13.97
C LYS A 293 0.04 28.48 14.57
N ASN A 294 -0.94 28.14 13.74
CA ASN A 294 -2.34 28.10 14.12
C ASN A 294 -3.02 26.85 13.56
N ILE A 295 -3.85 26.23 14.38
CA ILE A 295 -4.66 25.06 14.05
C ILE A 295 -6.16 25.28 14.34
N ASP A 296 -6.63 26.53 14.39
CA ASP A 296 -8.00 26.89 14.76
C ASP A 296 -9.07 26.25 13.86
N ALA A 297 -8.73 25.98 12.59
CA ALA A 297 -9.62 25.28 11.66
C ALA A 297 -10.01 23.88 12.16
N LEU A 298 -9.19 23.25 13.03
CA LEU A 298 -9.45 21.91 13.54
C LEU A 298 -10.59 21.84 14.57
N LYS A 299 -11.08 22.99 15.07
CA LYS A 299 -12.28 23.02 15.93
C LYS A 299 -13.51 22.43 15.23
N ASP A 300 -13.54 22.51 13.91
CA ASP A 300 -14.62 22.02 13.05
C ASP A 300 -14.34 20.60 12.48
N VAL A 301 -13.35 19.87 13.06
CA VAL A 301 -12.97 18.50 12.69
C VAL A 301 -13.36 17.52 13.81
N PRO A 302 -14.63 17.09 13.88
CA PRO A 302 -15.20 16.46 15.08
C PRO A 302 -14.65 15.07 15.40
N ASN A 303 -14.07 14.36 14.42
CA ASN A 303 -13.64 12.98 14.56
C ASN A 303 -12.12 12.84 14.70
N ILE A 304 -11.39 13.95 14.83
CA ILE A 304 -9.94 13.86 15.03
C ILE A 304 -9.62 13.00 16.25
N SER A 305 -8.80 11.99 16.06
CA SER A 305 -8.46 11.00 17.08
C SER A 305 -6.96 10.89 17.33
N SER A 306 -6.14 11.20 16.33
CA SER A 306 -4.69 11.21 16.44
C SER A 306 -4.11 12.38 15.67
N ILE A 307 -3.30 13.19 16.34
CA ILE A 307 -2.63 14.34 15.71
C ILE A 307 -1.18 14.46 16.19
N ASP A 308 -0.27 14.78 15.28
CA ASP A 308 1.11 15.14 15.58
C ASP A 308 1.40 16.54 15.02
N ILE A 309 1.68 17.49 15.90
CA ILE A 309 2.12 18.85 15.59
C ILE A 309 3.50 19.15 16.16
N SER A 310 4.28 18.13 16.47
CA SER A 310 5.63 18.28 16.97
C SER A 310 6.51 19.09 16.03
N ASN A 311 7.46 19.84 16.58
CA ASN A 311 8.38 20.66 15.81
C ASN A 311 7.63 21.63 14.84
N THR A 312 6.62 22.30 15.40
CA THR A 312 5.88 23.40 14.74
C THR A 312 5.96 24.67 15.60
N SER A 313 5.46 25.78 15.08
CA SER A 313 5.35 27.06 15.81
C SER A 313 3.98 27.25 16.49
N VAL A 314 3.18 26.19 16.64
CA VAL A 314 1.88 26.23 17.32
C VAL A 314 2.05 26.59 18.79
N THR A 315 1.21 27.52 19.25
CA THR A 315 1.19 28.02 20.65
C THR A 315 -0.10 27.70 21.38
N ASP A 316 -1.16 27.28 20.67
CA ASP A 316 -2.49 27.05 21.24
C ASP A 316 -3.12 25.79 20.64
N ILE A 317 -3.68 24.93 21.48
CA ILE A 317 -4.38 23.69 21.12
C ILE A 317 -5.84 23.69 21.54
N THR A 318 -6.39 24.85 21.94
CA THR A 318 -7.79 24.99 22.37
C THR A 318 -8.79 24.58 21.30
N ALA A 319 -8.40 24.65 20.02
CA ALA A 319 -9.19 24.14 18.90
C ALA A 319 -9.55 22.65 19.02
N LEU A 320 -8.77 21.88 19.77
CA LEU A 320 -8.97 20.43 19.98
C LEU A 320 -9.72 20.11 21.27
N LYS A 321 -10.13 21.11 22.08
CA LYS A 321 -10.73 20.89 23.41
C LYS A 321 -11.98 20.00 23.36
N ASP A 322 -12.80 20.14 22.31
CA ASP A 322 -14.06 19.43 22.12
C ASP A 322 -13.91 18.13 21.30
N ALA A 323 -12.66 17.74 20.97
CA ALA A 323 -12.35 16.53 20.21
C ALA A 323 -12.53 15.28 21.08
N LYS A 324 -13.77 14.80 21.19
CA LYS A 324 -14.16 13.68 22.07
C LYS A 324 -13.45 12.35 21.76
N TYR A 325 -13.05 12.14 20.51
CA TYR A 325 -12.35 10.91 20.09
C TYR A 325 -10.82 11.02 20.17
N LEU A 326 -10.27 12.18 20.50
CA LEU A 326 -8.84 12.40 20.57
C LEU A 326 -8.20 11.51 21.66
N TYR A 327 -7.31 10.60 21.25
CA TYR A 327 -6.58 9.72 22.16
C TYR A 327 -5.07 9.89 22.09
N TYR A 328 -4.56 10.55 21.07
CA TYR A 328 -3.13 10.78 20.86
C TYR A 328 -2.87 12.20 20.36
N ILE A 329 -1.98 12.91 21.02
CA ILE A 329 -1.46 14.19 20.57
C ILE A 329 0.05 14.26 20.84
N ALA A 330 0.84 14.55 19.83
CA ALA A 330 2.27 14.80 19.96
C ALA A 330 2.56 16.30 19.84
N LEU A 331 3.27 16.84 20.84
CA LEU A 331 3.53 18.26 21.05
C LEU A 331 5.02 18.56 21.26
N LYS A 332 5.91 17.61 20.94
CA LYS A 332 7.35 17.80 21.12
C LYS A 332 7.84 19.03 20.34
N ASP A 333 8.66 19.85 20.98
CA ASP A 333 9.28 21.05 20.35
C ASP A 333 8.24 22.04 19.78
N THR A 334 7.06 22.11 20.40
CA THR A 334 6.07 23.22 20.20
C THR A 334 6.32 24.35 21.21
N LYS A 335 5.60 25.46 21.05
CA LYS A 335 5.64 26.60 21.97
C LYS A 335 4.51 26.62 22.99
N ILE A 336 3.80 25.52 23.16
CA ILE A 336 2.66 25.38 24.10
C ILE A 336 3.22 25.21 25.51
N SER A 337 2.71 26.00 26.45
CA SER A 337 3.15 25.93 27.85
C SER A 337 2.61 24.66 28.56
N ASP A 338 3.31 24.24 29.62
CA ASP A 338 2.84 23.11 30.45
C ASP A 338 1.51 23.41 31.14
N ASP A 339 1.24 24.67 31.48
CA ASP A 339 -0.03 25.11 32.07
C ASP A 339 -1.17 24.96 31.06
N ASP A 340 -0.97 25.37 29.79
CA ASP A 340 -1.96 25.20 28.73
C ASP A 340 -2.24 23.72 28.44
N ILE A 341 -1.21 22.87 28.45
CA ILE A 341 -1.36 21.42 28.27
C ILE A 341 -2.20 20.84 29.42
N THR A 342 -1.92 21.22 30.67
CA THR A 342 -2.66 20.75 31.84
C THR A 342 -4.12 21.20 31.81
N ALA A 343 -4.38 22.46 31.39
CA ALA A 343 -5.73 22.98 31.23
C ALA A 343 -6.50 22.24 30.13
N PHE A 344 -5.82 21.93 29.01
CA PHE A 344 -6.38 21.17 27.90
C PHE A 344 -6.74 19.72 28.32
N GLU A 345 -5.84 19.01 29.01
CA GLU A 345 -6.10 17.64 29.52
C GLU A 345 -7.36 17.59 30.39
N LYS A 346 -7.50 18.55 31.31
CA LYS A 346 -8.67 18.65 32.20
C LYS A 346 -9.96 18.88 31.41
N SER A 347 -9.96 19.84 30.48
CA SER A 347 -11.13 20.17 29.66
C SER A 347 -11.54 18.99 28.76
N ASN A 348 -10.60 18.35 28.07
CA ASN A 348 -10.91 17.21 27.22
C ASN A 348 -11.39 15.98 28.01
N LEU A 349 -10.87 15.77 29.24
CA LEU A 349 -11.34 14.70 30.12
C LEU A 349 -12.82 14.91 30.50
N GLU A 350 -13.25 16.14 30.72
CA GLU A 350 -14.66 16.48 31.01
C GLU A 350 -15.55 16.19 29.80
N VAL A 351 -15.11 16.56 28.59
CA VAL A 351 -15.82 16.25 27.34
C VAL A 351 -15.96 14.75 27.14
N LYS A 352 -14.92 13.99 27.39
CA LYS A 352 -14.95 12.52 27.30
C LYS A 352 -15.91 11.89 28.29
N LYS A 353 -15.86 12.30 29.55
CA LYS A 353 -16.78 11.81 30.58
C LYS A 353 -18.24 12.07 30.24
N SER A 354 -18.56 13.26 29.72
CA SER A 354 -19.93 13.62 29.30
C SER A 354 -20.43 12.77 28.11
N ASN A 355 -19.52 12.16 27.33
CA ASN A 355 -19.81 11.29 26.19
C ASN A 355 -19.61 9.78 26.51
N ASN A 356 -19.39 9.38 27.77
CA ASN A 356 -19.11 8.00 28.21
C ASN A 356 -17.89 7.35 27.51
N ILE A 357 -16.83 8.13 27.31
CA ILE A 357 -15.58 7.68 26.68
C ILE A 357 -14.50 7.53 27.76
N ASP A 358 -14.12 6.30 28.09
CA ASP A 358 -13.16 6.01 29.19
C ASP A 358 -11.68 6.20 28.78
N LYS A 359 -11.38 6.40 27.50
CA LYS A 359 -10.00 6.43 27.02
C LYS A 359 -9.35 7.79 27.28
N LYS A 360 -8.27 7.81 28.08
CA LYS A 360 -7.45 9.03 28.29
C LYS A 360 -6.68 9.41 27.04
N ILE A 361 -6.32 10.70 26.94
CA ILE A 361 -5.38 11.18 25.91
C ILE A 361 -3.97 10.77 26.28
N GLU A 362 -3.21 10.29 25.32
CA GLU A 362 -1.76 10.16 25.40
C GLU A 362 -1.12 11.44 24.82
N ILE A 363 -0.46 12.22 25.68
CA ILE A 363 0.27 13.42 25.27
C ILE A 363 1.76 13.12 25.27
N VAL A 364 2.39 13.23 24.11
CA VAL A 364 3.81 12.92 23.93
C VAL A 364 4.62 14.19 23.74
N LYS A 365 5.53 14.46 24.69
CA LYS A 365 6.43 15.64 24.69
C LYS A 365 7.89 15.28 24.38
N THR A 366 8.23 14.01 24.15
CA THR A 366 9.60 13.52 24.02
C THR A 366 9.82 12.71 22.75
N GLU A 367 11.06 12.29 22.49
CA GLU A 367 11.47 11.47 21.32
C GLU A 367 10.71 10.14 21.13
N ALA A 368 10.00 9.66 22.16
CA ALA A 368 9.22 8.42 22.09
C ALA A 368 8.15 8.43 20.96
N ALA A 369 7.71 9.62 20.53
CA ALA A 369 6.79 9.79 19.41
C ALA A 369 7.29 9.19 18.10
N LYS A 370 8.61 9.20 17.86
CA LYS A 370 9.22 8.58 16.66
C LYS A 370 8.95 7.08 16.54
N TYR A 371 8.94 6.37 17.68
CA TYR A 371 8.72 4.92 17.68
C TYR A 371 7.27 4.53 17.40
N PHE A 372 6.32 5.33 17.87
CA PHE A 372 4.89 5.04 17.65
C PHE A 372 4.51 5.31 16.18
N SER A 373 5.02 6.40 15.59
CA SER A 373 4.85 6.73 14.17
C SER A 373 5.48 5.65 13.27
N ILE A 374 6.72 5.21 13.57
CA ILE A 374 7.42 4.17 12.79
C ILE A 374 6.74 2.81 12.92
N LYS A 375 6.27 2.42 14.11
CA LYS A 375 5.57 1.15 14.32
C LYS A 375 4.24 1.08 13.58
N ASN A 376 3.49 2.17 13.57
CA ASN A 376 2.24 2.29 12.82
C ASN A 376 2.51 2.38 11.31
N TYR A 377 3.58 3.05 10.88
CA TYR A 377 4.03 3.11 9.49
C TYR A 377 4.43 1.72 8.97
N ILE A 378 5.25 0.97 9.72
CA ILE A 378 5.63 -0.41 9.36
C ILE A 378 4.39 -1.31 9.32
N PHE A 379 3.43 -1.13 10.23
CA PHE A 379 2.19 -1.90 10.26
C PHE A 379 1.29 -1.56 9.06
N MET A 380 1.19 -0.29 8.68
CA MET A 380 0.42 0.16 7.51
C MET A 380 1.08 -0.26 6.19
N VAL A 381 2.41 -0.16 6.08
CA VAL A 381 3.16 -0.70 4.93
C VAL A 381 3.00 -2.21 4.84
N LEU A 382 2.97 -2.93 5.97
CA LEU A 382 2.66 -4.37 6.01
C LEU A 382 1.22 -4.66 5.60
N ILE A 383 0.24 -3.84 6.00
CA ILE A 383 -1.15 -3.97 5.53
C ILE A 383 -1.26 -3.68 4.03
N LEU A 384 -0.59 -2.63 3.53
CA LEU A 384 -0.54 -2.35 2.09
C LEU A 384 0.14 -3.51 1.31
N ILE A 385 1.26 -4.02 1.81
CA ILE A 385 1.95 -5.19 1.25
C ILE A 385 1.06 -6.44 1.33
N LEU A 386 0.32 -6.65 2.42
CA LEU A 386 -0.59 -7.78 2.60
C LEU A 386 -1.86 -7.64 1.76
N THR A 387 -2.40 -6.43 1.56
CA THR A 387 -3.53 -6.18 0.66
C THR A 387 -3.12 -6.27 -0.81
N VAL A 388 -1.90 -5.86 -1.14
CA VAL A 388 -1.30 -6.01 -2.47
C VAL A 388 -0.79 -7.44 -2.73
N SER A 389 -0.52 -8.25 -1.70
CA SER A 389 -0.04 -9.64 -1.83
C SER A 389 -1.14 -10.71 -1.86
N GLY A 390 -2.36 -10.34 -2.25
CA GLY A 390 -3.37 -11.34 -2.63
C GLY A 390 -4.18 -11.98 -1.50
N ILE A 391 -4.13 -11.48 -0.26
CA ILE A 391 -4.97 -12.01 0.81
C ILE A 391 -6.45 -11.64 0.63
N ARG A 392 -6.79 -10.63 -0.20
CA ARG A 392 -8.18 -10.27 -0.53
C ARG A 392 -8.93 -11.32 -1.36
N SER A 393 -8.25 -12.17 -2.12
CA SER A 393 -8.91 -13.25 -2.88
C SER A 393 -9.50 -14.33 -1.97
N TYR A 394 -9.02 -14.42 -0.74
CA TYR A 394 -9.48 -15.39 0.26
C TYR A 394 -10.80 -15.00 0.95
N TRP A 395 -11.16 -13.69 0.96
CA TRP A 395 -12.31 -13.17 1.70
C TRP A 395 -13.57 -12.96 0.87
N LYS A 396 -13.54 -13.17 -0.46
CA LYS A 396 -14.71 -12.99 -1.36
C LYS A 396 -15.40 -14.29 -1.77
N LYS A 397 -15.06 -15.42 -1.15
CA LYS A 397 -15.78 -16.69 -1.36
C LYS A 397 -16.39 -17.19 -0.05
N LYS A 398 -17.31 -16.41 0.48
CA LYS A 398 -18.46 -16.85 1.30
C LYS A 398 -19.62 -15.92 1.07
#